data_657aa72b99e9bf84f59cba7f17fb4b9d
#
_entry.id   657aa72b99e9bf84f59cba7f17fb4b9d
#
_cell.length_a   1.000
_cell.length_b   1.000
_cell.length_c   1.000
_cell.angle_alpha   90.00
_cell.angle_beta   90.00
_cell.angle_gamma   90.00
#
_symmetry.space_group_name_H-M   'P 1'
#
loop_
_entity.id
_entity.type
_entity.pdbx_description
1 polymer ?
#
loop_
_entity_poly.entity_id
_entity_poly.type
_entity_poly.pdbx_seq_one_letter_code
_entity_poly.pdbx_strand_id
1 'polypeptide(L)'
;MTDNISAPRYALRGLQLIGWRDMQHALDFLFADGQMKSGTLVAINAEKMLAVEDNAEVKSLIEAAEFKYADGISVVRSIRKKYPDANVSRVAGADLWEQLMARAGAQGTPVFLIGGKPEVLAQTEEKLRRQWNVNIVGSQDGYFKPEARQALFERVRDSGAKIVTVAMGSPRQEILMRDCRLVCPDALYMGVD
;
A
#
# COMPACT_ATOMS: atom_id res chain seq x y z
N MET A 1 0.28 16.35 22.43
CA MET A 1 -0.39 15.09 22.77
C MET A 1 -0.40 14.18 21.56
N THR A 2 0.40 13.16 21.59
CA THR A 2 0.43 12.18 20.52
C THR A 2 -0.78 11.26 20.67
N ASP A 3 -1.74 11.42 19.79
CA ASP A 3 -2.82 10.47 19.68
C ASP A 3 -2.24 9.18 19.07
N ASN A 4 -1.88 8.24 19.94
CA ASN A 4 -1.44 6.93 19.53
C ASN A 4 -2.64 6.20 18.93
N ILE A 5 -2.83 6.41 17.61
CA ILE A 5 -3.85 5.68 16.86
C ILE A 5 -3.30 4.28 16.65
N SER A 6 -3.88 3.34 17.36
CA SER A 6 -3.51 1.93 17.26
C SER A 6 -4.58 1.16 16.50
N ALA A 7 -4.20 -0.01 16.01
CA ALA A 7 -5.11 -0.94 15.39
C ALA A 7 -4.77 -2.36 15.84
N PRO A 8 -5.79 -3.15 16.23
CA PRO A 8 -5.54 -4.53 16.64
C PRO A 8 -5.10 -5.39 15.46
N ARG A 9 -4.42 -6.48 15.75
CA ARG A 9 -4.02 -7.48 14.77
C ARG A 9 -4.82 -8.75 14.98
N TYR A 10 -5.24 -9.39 13.90
CA TYR A 10 -5.99 -10.64 13.92
C TYR A 10 -5.27 -11.68 13.08
N ALA A 11 -4.99 -12.84 13.68
CA ALA A 11 -4.36 -13.93 12.96
C ALA A 11 -5.40 -14.69 12.13
N LEU A 12 -5.13 -14.84 10.84
CA LEU A 12 -5.97 -15.61 9.94
C LEU A 12 -5.08 -16.38 8.97
N ARG A 13 -5.16 -17.71 9.04
CA ARG A 13 -4.38 -18.62 8.18
C ARG A 13 -2.89 -18.28 8.11
N GLY A 14 -2.31 -17.94 9.25
CA GLY A 14 -0.87 -17.64 9.36
C GLY A 14 -0.50 -16.20 9.03
N LEU A 15 -1.45 -15.37 8.64
CA LEU A 15 -1.22 -13.95 8.39
C LEU A 15 -1.72 -13.11 9.57
N GLN A 16 -0.99 -12.06 9.90
CA GLN A 16 -1.41 -11.07 10.90
C GLN A 16 -2.07 -9.90 10.18
N LEU A 17 -3.41 -9.86 10.21
CA LEU A 17 -4.19 -8.83 9.53
C LEU A 17 -4.47 -7.68 10.47
N ILE A 18 -4.26 -6.47 9.98
CA ILE A 18 -4.60 -5.27 10.75
C ILE A 18 -6.11 -5.04 10.67
N GLY A 19 -6.74 -4.81 11.81
CA GLY A 19 -8.19 -4.63 11.91
C GLY A 19 -8.58 -3.16 11.96
N TRP A 20 -8.81 -2.58 10.79
CA TRP A 20 -9.35 -1.22 10.71
C TRP A 20 -10.88 -1.27 10.79
N ARG A 21 -11.46 -0.40 11.61
CA ARG A 21 -12.92 -0.31 11.79
C ARG A 21 -13.61 0.26 10.56
N ASP A 22 -12.90 1.17 9.87
CA ASP A 22 -13.41 1.86 8.69
C ASP A 22 -12.24 2.55 7.95
N MET A 23 -12.56 3.23 6.87
CA MET A 23 -11.57 3.97 6.06
C MET A 23 -10.89 5.07 6.85
N GLN A 24 -11.64 5.82 7.68
CA GLN A 24 -11.09 6.91 8.48
C GLN A 24 -10.04 6.39 9.48
N HIS A 25 -10.31 5.26 10.13
CA HIS A 25 -9.36 4.61 11.03
C HIS A 25 -8.07 4.24 10.30
N ALA A 26 -8.19 3.68 9.09
CA ALA A 26 -7.03 3.33 8.26
C ALA A 26 -6.17 4.56 7.95
N LEU A 27 -6.79 5.64 7.51
CA LEU A 27 -6.08 6.87 7.16
C LEU A 27 -5.44 7.53 8.38
N ASP A 28 -6.16 7.61 9.49
CA ASP A 28 -5.63 8.19 10.72
C ASP A 28 -4.47 7.37 11.27
N PHE A 29 -4.54 6.04 11.11
CA PHE A 29 -3.44 5.15 11.49
C PHE A 29 -2.19 5.40 10.63
N LEU A 30 -2.36 5.50 9.32
CA LEU A 30 -1.24 5.66 8.39
C LEU A 30 -0.60 7.05 8.47
N PHE A 31 -1.39 8.09 8.76
CA PHE A 31 -0.91 9.48 8.86
C PHE A 31 -0.79 9.96 10.31
N ALA A 32 -0.55 9.08 11.25
CA ALA A 32 -0.49 9.43 12.66
C ALA A 32 0.57 10.51 12.94
N ASP A 33 0.22 11.50 13.77
CA ASP A 33 1.09 12.59 14.19
C ASP A 33 1.64 13.45 13.03
N GLY A 34 0.89 13.54 11.93
CA GLY A 34 1.30 14.31 10.76
C GLY A 34 2.44 13.67 9.98
N GLN A 35 2.83 12.45 10.34
CA GLN A 35 3.89 11.70 9.66
C GLN A 35 3.33 10.43 9.04
N MET A 36 3.78 10.15 7.81
CA MET A 36 3.42 8.91 7.14
C MET A 36 4.17 7.75 7.76
N LYS A 37 3.46 6.66 8.08
CA LYS A 37 4.12 5.43 8.51
C LYS A 37 4.90 4.83 7.35
N SER A 38 6.05 4.22 7.66
CA SER A 38 6.82 3.49 6.67
C SER A 38 6.49 2.00 6.73
N GLY A 39 6.55 1.35 5.60
CA GLY A 39 6.26 -0.08 5.48
C GLY A 39 5.50 -0.40 4.20
N THR A 40 5.12 -1.66 4.04
CA THR A 40 4.36 -2.11 2.86
C THR A 40 2.91 -2.41 3.24
N LEU A 41 2.01 -1.84 2.47
CA LEU A 41 0.57 -1.92 2.64
C LEU A 41 0.01 -2.89 1.59
N VAL A 42 -0.62 -3.98 2.04
CA VAL A 42 -1.11 -5.03 1.14
C VAL A 42 -2.56 -5.35 1.45
N ALA A 43 -3.39 -5.25 0.42
CA ALA A 43 -4.80 -5.64 0.48
C ALA A 43 -4.91 -7.17 0.42
N ILE A 44 -5.65 -7.76 1.34
CA ILE A 44 -5.85 -9.22 1.42
C ILE A 44 -7.30 -9.55 1.07
N ASN A 45 -7.47 -10.26 -0.04
CA ASN A 45 -8.73 -10.83 -0.48
C ASN A 45 -8.61 -12.37 -0.52
N ALA A 46 -9.71 -13.06 -0.87
CA ALA A 46 -9.73 -14.53 -0.92
C ALA A 46 -8.69 -15.07 -1.92
N GLU A 47 -8.55 -14.42 -3.06
CA GLU A 47 -7.59 -14.84 -4.10
C GLU A 47 -6.15 -14.77 -3.58
N LYS A 48 -5.81 -13.69 -2.88
CA LYS A 48 -4.48 -13.51 -2.30
C LYS A 48 -4.22 -14.53 -1.18
N MET A 49 -5.25 -14.86 -0.39
CA MET A 49 -5.15 -15.92 0.62
C MET A 49 -4.78 -17.27 -0.02
N LEU A 50 -5.43 -17.61 -1.15
CA LEU A 50 -5.12 -18.84 -1.88
C LEU A 50 -3.69 -18.81 -2.43
N ALA A 51 -3.26 -17.68 -2.99
CA ALA A 51 -1.90 -17.54 -3.52
C ALA A 51 -0.84 -17.74 -2.43
N VAL A 52 -1.09 -17.25 -1.22
CA VAL A 52 -0.22 -17.44 -0.06
C VAL A 52 -0.12 -18.91 0.33
N GLU A 53 -1.23 -19.63 0.29
CA GLU A 53 -1.25 -21.07 0.60
C GLU A 53 -0.52 -21.91 -0.44
N ASP A 54 -0.61 -21.53 -1.71
CA ASP A 54 -0.10 -22.33 -2.84
C ASP A 54 1.36 -22.03 -3.20
N ASN A 55 1.91 -20.90 -2.75
CA ASN A 55 3.23 -20.45 -3.19
C ASN A 55 4.04 -19.88 -2.02
N ALA A 56 5.13 -20.57 -1.67
CA ALA A 56 5.98 -20.18 -0.55
C ALA A 56 6.66 -18.82 -0.73
N GLU A 57 7.00 -18.45 -1.97
CA GLU A 57 7.62 -17.15 -2.26
C GLU A 57 6.61 -16.02 -2.05
N VAL A 58 5.39 -16.18 -2.56
CA VAL A 58 4.30 -15.23 -2.35
C VAL A 58 4.00 -15.09 -0.87
N LYS A 59 3.93 -16.21 -0.16
CA LYS A 59 3.72 -16.22 1.29
C LYS A 59 4.76 -15.37 2.01
N SER A 60 6.03 -15.57 1.69
CA SER A 60 7.14 -14.83 2.29
C SER A 60 7.03 -13.32 2.02
N LEU A 61 6.68 -12.95 0.78
CA LEU A 61 6.51 -11.54 0.40
C LEU A 61 5.36 -10.88 1.17
N ILE A 62 4.23 -11.58 1.29
CA ILE A 62 3.05 -11.05 1.97
C ILE A 62 3.27 -10.99 3.49
N GLU A 63 3.86 -12.02 4.09
CA GLU A 63 4.16 -12.04 5.52
C GLU A 63 5.10 -10.89 5.92
N ALA A 64 6.01 -10.51 5.04
CA ALA A 64 6.96 -9.42 5.30
C ALA A 64 6.31 -8.04 5.27
N ALA A 65 5.10 -7.90 4.75
CA ALA A 65 4.39 -6.62 4.72
C ALA A 65 3.89 -6.26 6.13
N GLU A 66 4.16 -5.03 6.55
CA GLU A 66 3.78 -4.54 7.88
C GLU A 66 2.27 -4.35 8.02
N PHE A 67 1.60 -3.92 6.95
CA PHE A 67 0.18 -3.53 6.99
C PHE A 67 -0.64 -4.38 6.02
N LYS A 68 -1.06 -5.56 6.48
CA LYS A 68 -1.97 -6.44 5.74
C LYS A 68 -3.38 -6.19 6.24
N TYR A 69 -4.30 -5.82 5.36
CA TYR A 69 -5.66 -5.47 5.74
C TYR A 69 -6.69 -6.22 4.89
N ALA A 70 -7.91 -6.35 5.42
CA ALA A 70 -8.97 -7.09 4.76
C ALA A 70 -9.63 -6.24 3.66
N ASP A 71 -9.39 -6.58 2.40
CA ASP A 71 -10.07 -5.96 1.26
C ASP A 71 -11.32 -6.76 0.85
N GLY A 72 -11.36 -8.05 1.09
CA GLY A 72 -12.50 -8.89 0.70
C GLY A 72 -13.53 -9.06 1.81
N ILE A 73 -14.82 -9.10 1.44
CA ILE A 73 -15.91 -9.37 2.38
C ILE A 73 -15.73 -10.74 3.04
N SER A 74 -15.27 -11.75 2.28
CA SER A 74 -15.04 -13.10 2.81
C SER A 74 -13.94 -13.10 3.88
N VAL A 75 -12.90 -12.29 3.70
CA VAL A 75 -11.81 -12.16 4.68
C VAL A 75 -12.34 -11.52 5.97
N VAL A 76 -13.13 -10.46 5.85
CA VAL A 76 -13.77 -9.80 7.01
C VAL A 76 -14.67 -10.79 7.76
N ARG A 77 -15.48 -11.55 7.06
CA ARG A 77 -16.36 -12.56 7.66
C ARG A 77 -15.54 -13.63 8.40
N SER A 78 -14.43 -14.06 7.82
CA SER A 78 -13.55 -15.06 8.45
C SER A 78 -12.94 -14.53 9.75
N ILE A 79 -12.52 -13.27 9.75
CA ILE A 79 -11.99 -12.62 10.97
C ILE A 79 -13.09 -12.55 12.04
N ARG A 80 -14.29 -12.11 11.69
CA ARG A 80 -15.41 -11.98 12.62
C ARG A 80 -15.85 -13.31 13.18
N LYS A 81 -15.79 -14.37 12.38
CA LYS A 81 -16.12 -15.72 12.83
C LYS A 81 -15.11 -16.22 13.85
N LYS A 82 -13.84 -15.99 13.62
CA LYS A 82 -12.75 -16.40 14.53
C LYS A 82 -12.68 -15.51 15.78
N TYR A 83 -12.91 -14.23 15.61
CA TYR A 83 -12.87 -13.22 16.67
C TYR A 83 -14.19 -12.47 16.73
N PRO A 84 -15.21 -13.02 17.45
CA PRO A 84 -16.57 -12.43 17.44
C PRO A 84 -16.66 -10.99 17.91
N ASP A 85 -15.71 -10.54 18.73
CA ASP A 85 -15.68 -9.16 19.25
C ASP A 85 -14.91 -8.20 18.33
N ALA A 86 -14.37 -8.69 17.20
CA ALA A 86 -13.57 -7.87 16.31
C ALA A 86 -14.45 -6.80 15.62
N ASN A 87 -14.05 -5.55 15.76
CA ASN A 87 -14.64 -4.44 15.04
C ASN A 87 -13.79 -4.14 13.80
N VAL A 88 -13.93 -4.96 12.78
CA VAL A 88 -13.19 -4.85 11.53
C VAL A 88 -14.16 -4.73 10.36
N SER A 89 -13.85 -3.86 9.43
CA SER A 89 -14.62 -3.67 8.21
C SER A 89 -13.76 -3.90 6.98
N ARG A 90 -14.41 -4.14 5.85
CA ARG A 90 -13.72 -4.19 4.58
C ARG A 90 -13.22 -2.79 4.22
N VAL A 91 -11.94 -2.70 3.88
CA VAL A 91 -11.35 -1.50 3.29
C VAL A 91 -10.93 -1.87 1.88
N ALA A 92 -11.63 -1.33 0.88
CA ALA A 92 -11.31 -1.62 -0.52
C ALA A 92 -10.02 -0.91 -0.91
N GLY A 93 -9.08 -1.67 -1.49
CA GLY A 93 -7.76 -1.15 -1.84
C GLY A 93 -7.80 0.04 -2.79
N ALA A 94 -8.69 0.01 -3.79
CA ALA A 94 -8.85 1.12 -4.73
C ALA A 94 -9.34 2.38 -4.03
N ASP A 95 -10.30 2.25 -3.11
CA ASP A 95 -10.82 3.38 -2.34
C ASP A 95 -9.77 3.92 -1.37
N LEU A 96 -9.03 3.03 -0.74
CA LEU A 96 -7.93 3.42 0.16
C LEU A 96 -6.88 4.22 -0.59
N TRP A 97 -6.50 3.79 -1.79
CA TRP A 97 -5.53 4.50 -2.60
C TRP A 97 -6.02 5.93 -2.92
N GLU A 98 -7.28 6.08 -3.32
CA GLU A 98 -7.84 7.42 -3.62
C GLU A 98 -7.83 8.31 -2.39
N GLN A 99 -8.25 7.81 -1.24
CA GLN A 99 -8.28 8.57 0.00
C GLN A 99 -6.86 8.89 0.50
N LEU A 100 -5.93 7.97 0.29
CA LEU A 100 -4.52 8.17 0.61
C LEU A 100 -3.94 9.33 -0.23
N MET A 101 -4.25 9.36 -1.54
CA MET A 101 -3.81 10.42 -2.44
C MET A 101 -4.45 11.76 -2.05
N ALA A 102 -5.74 11.77 -1.73
CA ALA A 102 -6.45 12.98 -1.31
C ALA A 102 -5.81 13.59 -0.04
N ARG A 103 -5.55 12.77 0.96
CA ARG A 103 -4.92 13.25 2.20
C ARG A 103 -3.46 13.67 1.97
N ALA A 104 -2.73 12.92 1.15
CA ALA A 104 -1.36 13.29 0.79
C ALA A 104 -1.32 14.66 0.10
N GLY A 105 -2.28 14.93 -0.79
CA GLY A 105 -2.40 16.23 -1.44
C GLY A 105 -2.67 17.35 -0.44
N ALA A 106 -3.57 17.12 0.51
CA ALA A 106 -3.90 18.10 1.55
C ALA A 106 -2.72 18.40 2.48
N GLN A 107 -1.87 17.42 2.73
CA GLN A 107 -0.73 17.56 3.64
C GLN A 107 0.59 17.86 2.93
N GLY A 108 0.62 17.88 1.61
CA GLY A 108 1.84 18.10 0.84
C GLY A 108 2.81 16.91 0.88
N THR A 109 2.34 15.71 1.19
CA THR A 109 3.16 14.50 1.27
C THR A 109 3.69 14.12 -0.11
N PRO A 110 5.02 13.98 -0.30
CA PRO A 110 5.57 13.65 -1.61
C PRO A 110 5.28 12.22 -2.01
N VAL A 111 4.80 12.04 -3.25
CA VAL A 111 4.37 10.76 -3.80
C VAL A 111 5.17 10.41 -5.06
N PHE A 112 5.58 9.16 -5.16
CA PHE A 112 6.21 8.60 -6.35
C PHE A 112 5.30 7.49 -6.93
N LEU A 113 5.04 7.55 -8.23
CA LEU A 113 4.15 6.60 -8.91
C LEU A 113 4.95 5.68 -9.84
N ILE A 114 4.75 4.37 -9.71
CA ILE A 114 5.41 3.38 -10.55
C ILE A 114 4.37 2.46 -11.17
N GLY A 115 4.49 2.23 -12.47
CA GLY A 115 3.67 1.23 -13.15
C GLY A 115 2.65 1.81 -14.10
N GLY A 116 1.93 0.89 -14.77
CA GLY A 116 0.96 1.24 -15.77
C GLY A 116 1.58 1.58 -17.13
N LYS A 117 0.73 1.73 -18.12
CA LYS A 117 1.14 2.18 -19.45
C LYS A 117 1.49 3.67 -19.37
N PRO A 118 2.41 4.17 -20.22
CA PRO A 118 2.80 5.58 -20.19
C PRO A 118 1.62 6.54 -20.28
N GLU A 119 0.65 6.26 -21.16
CA GLU A 119 -0.54 7.11 -21.34
C GLU A 119 -1.43 7.12 -20.10
N VAL A 120 -1.60 5.94 -19.48
CA VAL A 120 -2.43 5.79 -18.27
C VAL A 120 -1.75 6.50 -17.10
N LEU A 121 -0.44 6.36 -16.96
CA LEU A 121 0.32 7.03 -15.91
C LEU A 121 0.21 8.54 -16.04
N ALA A 122 0.36 9.09 -17.26
CA ALA A 122 0.24 10.52 -17.50
C ALA A 122 -1.15 11.04 -17.13
N GLN A 123 -2.21 10.30 -17.47
CA GLN A 123 -3.59 10.64 -17.10
C GLN A 123 -3.81 10.59 -15.59
N THR A 124 -3.23 9.60 -14.93
CA THR A 124 -3.30 9.46 -13.47
C THR A 124 -2.62 10.65 -12.79
N GLU A 125 -1.44 11.02 -13.23
CA GLU A 125 -0.71 12.18 -12.69
C GLU A 125 -1.52 13.46 -12.83
N GLU A 126 -2.09 13.70 -14.00
CA GLU A 126 -2.93 14.89 -14.25
C GLU A 126 -4.14 14.91 -13.34
N LYS A 127 -4.85 13.77 -13.22
CA LYS A 127 -6.02 13.64 -12.36
C LYS A 127 -5.66 13.92 -10.90
N LEU A 128 -4.58 13.35 -10.40
CA LEU A 128 -4.15 13.52 -9.02
C LEU A 128 -3.79 14.98 -8.71
N ARG A 129 -3.09 15.64 -9.62
CA ARG A 129 -2.74 17.06 -9.48
C ARG A 129 -3.98 17.94 -9.51
N ARG A 130 -4.86 17.71 -10.46
CA ARG A 130 -6.07 18.52 -10.65
C ARG A 130 -7.06 18.33 -9.51
N GLN A 131 -7.30 17.09 -9.09
CA GLN A 131 -8.36 16.77 -8.13
C GLN A 131 -7.93 17.03 -6.68
N TRP A 132 -6.68 16.71 -6.32
CA TRP A 132 -6.24 16.77 -4.93
C TRP A 132 -4.92 17.50 -4.71
N ASN A 133 -4.37 18.10 -5.76
CA ASN A 133 -3.11 18.84 -5.68
C ASN A 133 -1.98 17.97 -5.10
N VAL A 134 -1.90 16.71 -5.50
CA VAL A 134 -0.89 15.77 -5.01
C VAL A 134 0.51 16.23 -5.43
N ASN A 135 1.44 16.24 -4.49
CA ASN A 135 2.84 16.56 -4.74
C ASN A 135 3.55 15.31 -5.32
N ILE A 136 3.47 15.15 -6.64
CA ILE A 136 4.12 14.04 -7.33
C ILE A 136 5.58 14.41 -7.61
N VAL A 137 6.49 13.75 -6.91
CA VAL A 137 7.94 14.03 -6.99
C VAL A 137 8.66 13.18 -8.03
N GLY A 138 7.96 12.22 -8.62
CA GLY A 138 8.50 11.41 -9.71
C GLY A 138 7.53 10.32 -10.13
N SER A 139 7.78 9.76 -11.30
CA SER A 139 6.99 8.66 -11.82
C SER A 139 7.81 7.81 -12.79
N GLN A 140 7.37 6.57 -12.98
CA GLN A 140 7.97 5.64 -13.91
C GLN A 140 6.89 4.66 -14.39
N ASP A 141 6.69 4.56 -15.70
CA ASP A 141 5.78 3.54 -16.23
C ASP A 141 6.32 2.11 -15.98
N GLY A 142 5.49 1.12 -16.23
CA GLY A 142 5.84 -0.28 -15.96
C GLY A 142 6.75 -0.94 -17.01
N TYR A 143 7.19 -0.20 -18.02
CA TYR A 143 7.95 -0.74 -19.16
C TYR A 143 9.44 -0.38 -19.09
N PHE A 144 10.06 -0.69 -17.96
CA PHE A 144 11.50 -0.51 -17.79
C PHE A 144 12.22 -1.87 -17.76
N LYS A 145 13.48 -1.85 -18.17
CA LYS A 145 14.32 -3.06 -18.19
C LYS A 145 14.79 -3.40 -16.77
N PRO A 146 15.04 -4.68 -16.47
CA PRO A 146 15.58 -5.07 -15.16
C PRO A 146 16.86 -4.31 -14.77
N GLU A 147 17.71 -3.98 -15.74
CA GLU A 147 18.95 -3.23 -15.50
C GLU A 147 18.71 -1.80 -15.01
N ALA A 148 17.51 -1.25 -15.28
CA ALA A 148 17.14 0.10 -14.87
C ALA A 148 16.57 0.16 -13.44
N ARG A 149 16.36 -1.00 -12.79
CA ARG A 149 15.72 -1.05 -11.45
C ARG A 149 16.50 -0.28 -10.40
N GLN A 150 17.81 -0.47 -10.35
CA GLN A 150 18.64 0.19 -9.35
C GLN A 150 18.57 1.72 -9.49
N ALA A 151 18.68 2.21 -10.72
CA ALA A 151 18.56 3.65 -11.00
C ALA A 151 17.18 4.19 -10.60
N LEU A 152 16.13 3.41 -10.84
CA LEU A 152 14.77 3.76 -10.43
C LEU A 152 14.68 3.88 -8.91
N PHE A 153 15.23 2.92 -8.17
CA PHE A 153 15.20 2.92 -6.70
C PHE A 153 15.96 4.13 -6.13
N GLU A 154 17.06 4.49 -6.74
CA GLU A 154 17.83 5.67 -6.35
C GLU A 154 17.06 6.96 -6.64
N ARG A 155 16.34 7.02 -7.77
CA ARG A 155 15.43 8.15 -8.06
C ARG A 155 14.34 8.29 -7.01
N VAL A 156 13.74 7.18 -6.59
CA VAL A 156 12.72 7.18 -5.53
C VAL A 156 13.31 7.74 -4.23
N ARG A 157 14.47 7.23 -3.83
CA ARG A 157 15.16 7.72 -2.62
C ARG A 157 15.48 9.22 -2.72
N ASP A 158 16.07 9.63 -3.81
CA ASP A 158 16.56 11.01 -3.98
C ASP A 158 15.40 12.00 -4.16
N SER A 159 14.23 11.53 -4.56
CA SER A 159 13.05 12.37 -4.69
C SER A 159 12.45 12.80 -3.36
N GLY A 160 12.81 12.13 -2.27
CA GLY A 160 12.23 12.39 -0.96
C GLY A 160 10.82 11.84 -0.79
N ALA A 161 10.38 10.93 -1.67
CA ALA A 161 9.05 10.35 -1.62
C ALA A 161 8.75 9.72 -0.25
N LYS A 162 7.55 9.95 0.27
CA LYS A 162 7.04 9.33 1.50
C LYS A 162 5.94 8.32 1.22
N ILE A 163 5.36 8.36 0.03
CA ILE A 163 4.42 7.35 -0.45
C ILE A 163 4.89 6.90 -1.83
N VAL A 164 5.00 5.59 -2.02
CA VAL A 164 5.34 4.99 -3.30
C VAL A 164 4.24 4.00 -3.66
N THR A 165 3.54 4.25 -4.77
CA THR A 165 2.49 3.33 -5.24
C THR A 165 2.96 2.60 -6.49
N VAL A 166 2.69 1.30 -6.56
CA VAL A 166 3.17 0.43 -7.63
C VAL A 166 2.01 -0.32 -8.25
N ALA A 167 1.80 -0.15 -9.55
CA ALA A 167 0.73 -0.78 -10.32
C ALA A 167 1.34 -1.67 -11.41
N MET A 168 1.80 -2.87 -11.03
CA MET A 168 2.48 -3.79 -11.96
C MET A 168 1.96 -5.23 -11.87
N GLY A 169 0.87 -5.43 -11.14
CA GLY A 169 0.32 -6.75 -10.89
C GLY A 169 1.11 -7.54 -9.84
N SER A 170 0.42 -8.47 -9.21
CA SER A 170 1.00 -9.34 -8.18
C SER A 170 1.52 -10.63 -8.85
N PRO A 171 2.66 -11.21 -8.46
CA PRO A 171 3.55 -10.81 -7.36
C PRO A 171 4.66 -9.83 -7.75
N ARG A 172 4.67 -9.38 -9.01
CA ARG A 172 5.73 -8.49 -9.52
C ARG A 172 5.85 -7.20 -8.72
N GLN A 173 4.72 -6.60 -8.36
CA GLN A 173 4.73 -5.36 -7.58
C GLN A 173 5.24 -5.57 -6.16
N GLU A 174 4.92 -6.68 -5.51
CA GLU A 174 5.42 -7.00 -4.18
C GLU A 174 6.94 -7.21 -4.19
N ILE A 175 7.46 -7.87 -5.21
CA ILE A 175 8.89 -8.05 -5.39
C ILE A 175 9.59 -6.70 -5.57
N LEU A 176 9.04 -5.85 -6.43
CA LEU A 176 9.60 -4.52 -6.67
C LEU A 176 9.61 -3.67 -5.40
N MET A 177 8.50 -3.67 -4.67
CA MET A 177 8.41 -2.93 -3.41
C MET A 177 9.41 -3.43 -2.38
N ARG A 178 9.56 -4.75 -2.23
CA ARG A 178 10.55 -5.34 -1.34
C ARG A 178 11.96 -4.82 -1.65
N ASP A 179 12.32 -4.84 -2.93
CA ASP A 179 13.66 -4.45 -3.36
C ASP A 179 13.88 -2.95 -3.27
N CYS A 180 12.88 -2.14 -3.60
CA CYS A 180 12.95 -0.69 -3.49
C CYS A 180 13.11 -0.25 -2.03
N ARG A 181 12.49 -0.94 -1.09
CA ARG A 181 12.60 -0.64 0.34
C ARG A 181 14.01 -0.78 0.89
N LEU A 182 14.83 -1.60 0.28
CA LEU A 182 16.25 -1.73 0.67
C LEU A 182 17.02 -0.46 0.39
N VAL A 183 16.60 0.31 -0.61
CA VAL A 183 17.23 1.57 -1.01
C VAL A 183 16.52 2.77 -0.38
N CYS A 184 15.20 2.71 -0.25
CA CYS A 184 14.38 3.79 0.30
C CYS A 184 13.43 3.23 1.37
N PRO A 185 13.91 2.99 2.61
CA PRO A 185 13.10 2.36 3.66
C PRO A 185 12.10 3.30 4.34
N ASP A 186 12.23 4.61 4.19
CA ASP A 186 11.45 5.60 4.94
C ASP A 186 10.20 6.06 4.19
N ALA A 187 9.53 5.14 3.49
CA ALA A 187 8.31 5.45 2.76
C ALA A 187 7.24 4.39 3.01
N LEU A 188 5.99 4.76 2.75
CA LEU A 188 4.88 3.82 2.69
C LEU A 188 4.76 3.32 1.25
N TYR A 189 4.77 2.01 1.09
CA TYR A 189 4.65 1.34 -0.22
C TYR A 189 3.29 0.69 -0.34
N MET A 190 2.61 0.91 -1.46
CA MET A 190 1.30 0.31 -1.71
C MET A 190 1.22 -0.24 -3.12
N GLY A 191 0.84 -1.54 -3.25
CA GLY A 191 0.50 -2.13 -4.54
C GLY A 191 -0.92 -1.71 -4.93
N VAL A 192 -1.09 -1.31 -6.17
CA VAL A 192 -2.37 -0.87 -6.72
C VAL A 192 -2.67 -1.70 -7.96
N ASP A 193 -3.76 -2.48 -7.90
CA ASP A 193 -4.19 -3.31 -9.04
C ASP A 193 -5.21 -2.57 -9.90
#